data_513f0e836f677bd178edc991d872de96
#
_entry.id   513f0e836f677bd178edc991d872de96
#
_cell.length_a   1.000
_cell.length_b   1.000
_cell.length_c   1.000
_cell.angle_alpha   90.00
_cell.angle_beta   90.00
_cell.angle_gamma   90.00
#
_symmetry.space_group_name_H-M   'P 1'
#
loop_
_entity.id
_entity.type
_entity.pdbx_description
1 polymer ?
#
loop_
_entity_poly.entity_id
_entity_poly.type
_entity_poly.pdbx_seq_one_letter_code
_entity_poly.pdbx_strand_id
1 'polypeptide(L)'
;MFVTFYEHLVRVSFGPQDGITKEALWSEMRESVLRPSEFVEHMLGEEIVSQKTTPTGFECDRHLKFEQFTVDDHVDVLDEQYTVVSQVKASQHFPESSFLMRIEEPESGHLFVRFIYEEEARNENPLYENLRKQAYQAKDQQLVEQLLAQLIKKQHN
;
A
#
# COMPACT_ATOMS: atom_id res chain seq x y z
N MET A 1 -16.80 14.12 5.87
CA MET A 1 -15.39 14.52 5.69
C MET A 1 -14.47 13.43 6.22
N PHE A 2 -13.49 13.02 5.41
CA PHE A 2 -12.49 12.05 5.84
C PHE A 2 -11.54 12.67 6.86
N VAL A 3 -11.15 11.85 7.82
CA VAL A 3 -10.12 12.21 8.80
C VAL A 3 -9.04 11.13 8.76
N THR A 4 -7.83 11.48 9.17
CA THR A 4 -6.75 10.50 9.28
C THR A 4 -7.08 9.58 10.45
N PHE A 5 -7.28 8.30 10.15
CA PHE A 5 -7.51 7.29 11.16
C PHE A 5 -6.19 6.79 11.75
N TYR A 6 -5.19 6.54 10.87
CA TYR A 6 -3.91 5.99 11.29
C TYR A 6 -2.83 6.36 10.29
N GLU A 7 -1.67 6.70 10.81
CA GLU A 7 -0.50 7.02 10.00
C GLU A 7 0.73 6.46 10.69
N HIS A 8 1.60 5.78 9.93
CA HIS A 8 2.84 5.24 10.49
C HIS A 8 3.91 5.05 9.42
N LEU A 9 5.13 4.85 9.85
CA LEU A 9 6.28 4.60 8.99
C LEU A 9 6.77 3.17 9.20
N VAL A 10 7.14 2.51 8.11
CA VAL A 10 7.83 1.22 8.16
C VAL A 10 9.22 1.43 7.57
N ARG A 11 10.27 1.09 8.33
CA ARG A 11 11.64 1.21 7.85
C ARG A 11 11.93 0.10 6.84
N VAL A 12 12.56 0.48 5.71
CA VAL A 12 12.93 -0.47 4.65
C VAL A 12 14.43 -0.73 4.69
N SER A 13 15.25 0.32 4.83
CA SER A 13 16.71 0.18 4.84
C SER A 13 17.33 1.05 5.92
N PHE A 14 18.54 0.63 6.37
CA PHE A 14 19.24 1.27 7.48
C PHE A 14 20.40 2.15 7.03
N GLY A 15 20.63 2.25 5.72
CA GLY A 15 21.67 3.09 5.16
C GLY A 15 22.09 2.61 3.78
N PRO A 16 23.03 3.34 3.12
CA PRO A 16 23.47 3.02 1.76
C PRO A 16 24.08 1.62 1.62
N GLN A 17 24.62 1.07 2.71
CA GLN A 17 25.24 -0.25 2.71
C GLN A 17 24.25 -1.38 2.39
N ASP A 18 22.95 -1.16 2.55
CA ASP A 18 21.95 -2.18 2.25
C ASP A 18 21.75 -2.37 0.74
N GLY A 19 22.25 -1.44 -0.08
CA GLY A 19 22.19 -1.56 -1.54
C GLY A 19 20.80 -1.43 -2.14
N ILE A 20 19.84 -0.91 -1.37
CA ILE A 20 18.46 -0.73 -1.82
C ILE A 20 18.28 0.72 -2.26
N THR A 21 17.86 0.93 -3.51
CA THR A 21 17.60 2.27 -4.02
C THR A 21 16.11 2.59 -3.96
N LYS A 22 15.82 3.88 -3.88
CA LYS A 22 14.45 4.40 -3.92
C LYS A 22 13.73 3.97 -5.19
N GLU A 23 14.44 4.04 -6.32
CA GLU A 23 13.91 3.68 -7.64
C GLU A 23 13.57 2.19 -7.73
N ALA A 24 14.44 1.33 -7.21
CA ALA A 24 14.19 -0.12 -7.23
C ALA A 24 12.99 -0.48 -6.34
N LEU A 25 12.91 0.14 -5.17
CA LEU A 25 11.77 -0.05 -4.27
C LEU A 25 10.47 0.45 -4.91
N TRP A 26 10.53 1.62 -5.56
CA TRP A 26 9.37 2.17 -6.25
C TRP A 26 8.89 1.26 -7.37
N SER A 27 9.82 0.67 -8.13
CA SER A 27 9.46 -0.29 -9.19
C SER A 27 8.66 -1.47 -8.64
N GLU A 28 9.07 -2.01 -7.50
CA GLU A 28 8.34 -3.09 -6.84
C GLU A 28 6.97 -2.62 -6.34
N MET A 29 6.91 -1.42 -5.79
CA MET A 29 5.65 -0.86 -5.29
C MET A 29 4.65 -0.66 -6.44
N ARG A 30 5.11 -0.19 -7.60
CA ARG A 30 4.26 -0.09 -8.80
C ARG A 30 3.73 -1.46 -9.22
N GLU A 31 4.57 -2.47 -9.22
CA GLU A 31 4.13 -3.83 -9.56
C GLU A 31 3.12 -4.38 -8.58
N SER A 32 3.25 -4.04 -7.29
CA SER A 32 2.29 -4.50 -6.28
C SER A 32 0.89 -3.96 -6.51
N VAL A 33 0.74 -2.84 -7.21
CA VAL A 33 -0.56 -2.30 -7.58
C VAL A 33 -1.28 -3.21 -8.57
N LEU A 34 -0.55 -3.76 -9.53
CA LEU A 34 -1.14 -4.59 -10.60
C LEU A 34 -1.20 -6.08 -10.24
N ARG A 35 -0.40 -6.53 -9.28
CA ARG A 35 -0.34 -7.91 -8.84
C ARG A 35 -0.34 -8.01 -7.31
N PRO A 36 -1.34 -7.39 -6.65
CA PRO A 36 -1.30 -7.29 -5.20
C PRO A 36 -1.36 -8.65 -4.48
N SER A 37 -1.96 -9.67 -5.09
CA SER A 37 -2.03 -10.99 -4.46
C SER A 37 -0.66 -11.65 -4.27
N GLU A 38 0.36 -11.20 -5.00
CA GLU A 38 1.73 -11.70 -4.83
C GLU A 38 2.45 -11.01 -3.67
N PHE A 39 1.88 -9.94 -3.12
CA PHE A 39 2.51 -9.13 -2.07
C PHE A 39 1.70 -9.09 -0.77
N VAL A 40 0.39 -9.25 -0.85
CA VAL A 40 -0.52 -9.14 0.29
C VAL A 40 -1.00 -10.51 0.73
N GLU A 41 -0.72 -10.84 1.97
CA GLU A 41 -1.16 -12.09 2.58
C GLU A 41 -2.69 -12.16 2.62
N HIS A 42 -3.24 -13.36 2.43
CA HIS A 42 -4.69 -13.63 2.44
C HIS A 42 -5.47 -13.06 1.25
N MET A 43 -4.82 -12.39 0.31
CA MET A 43 -5.46 -11.98 -0.93
C MET A 43 -5.39 -13.15 -1.92
N LEU A 44 -6.55 -13.65 -2.35
CA LEU A 44 -6.64 -14.83 -3.22
C LEU A 44 -6.38 -14.51 -4.68
N GLY A 45 -6.66 -13.28 -5.10
CA GLY A 45 -6.45 -12.87 -6.48
C GLY A 45 -6.96 -11.47 -6.71
N GLU A 46 -6.73 -10.97 -7.91
CA GLU A 46 -7.18 -9.66 -8.34
C GLU A 46 -7.63 -9.67 -9.79
N GLU A 47 -8.51 -8.73 -10.12
CA GLU A 47 -8.87 -8.42 -11.49
C GLU A 47 -8.62 -6.93 -11.69
N ILE A 48 -7.82 -6.59 -12.71
CA ILE A 48 -7.63 -5.20 -13.10
C ILE A 48 -8.74 -4.89 -14.12
N VAL A 49 -9.78 -4.22 -13.64
CA VAL A 49 -10.98 -3.94 -14.44
C VAL A 49 -10.68 -2.94 -15.55
N SER A 50 -9.86 -1.94 -15.24
CA SER A 50 -9.43 -0.93 -16.21
C SER A 50 -8.06 -0.39 -15.80
N GLN A 51 -7.29 0.06 -16.78
CA GLN A 51 -5.97 0.66 -16.55
C GLN A 51 -5.76 1.74 -17.60
N LYS A 52 -5.24 2.89 -17.15
CA LYS A 52 -5.03 4.03 -18.03
C LYS A 52 -3.73 4.74 -17.66
N THR A 53 -2.90 5.03 -18.65
CA THR A 53 -1.71 5.86 -18.45
C THR A 53 -2.13 7.30 -18.21
N THR A 54 -1.48 7.97 -17.26
CA THR A 54 -1.73 9.37 -16.92
C THR A 54 -0.43 10.16 -17.07
N PRO A 55 -0.49 11.51 -17.05
CA PRO A 55 0.74 12.31 -17.10
C PRO A 55 1.67 12.09 -15.90
N THR A 56 1.15 11.58 -14.78
CA THR A 56 1.92 11.40 -13.55
C THR A 56 2.25 9.94 -13.24
N GLY A 57 1.77 9.00 -14.06
CA GLY A 57 2.00 7.58 -13.85
C GLY A 57 0.92 6.75 -14.52
N PHE A 58 0.07 6.11 -13.72
CA PHE A 58 -1.11 5.42 -14.24
C PHE A 58 -2.20 5.37 -13.17
N GLU A 59 -3.41 5.05 -13.62
CA GLU A 59 -4.52 4.78 -12.72
C GLU A 59 -5.17 3.45 -13.12
N CYS A 60 -5.80 2.79 -12.17
CA CYS A 60 -6.53 1.56 -12.47
C CYS A 60 -7.67 1.34 -11.48
N ASP A 61 -8.67 0.58 -11.95
CA ASP A 61 -9.73 0.08 -11.09
C ASP A 61 -9.49 -1.40 -10.86
N ARG A 62 -9.58 -1.83 -9.62
CA ARG A 62 -9.28 -3.20 -9.24
C ARG A 62 -10.45 -3.84 -8.52
N HIS A 63 -10.57 -5.17 -8.70
CA HIS A 63 -11.46 -6.01 -7.92
C HIS A 63 -10.58 -7.01 -7.17
N LEU A 64 -10.49 -6.87 -5.86
CA LEU A 64 -9.59 -7.66 -5.00
C LEU A 64 -10.38 -8.74 -4.29
N LYS A 65 -9.89 -9.98 -4.36
CA LYS A 65 -10.59 -11.14 -3.83
C LYS A 65 -9.93 -11.66 -2.57
N PHE A 66 -10.71 -11.74 -1.50
CA PHE A 66 -10.34 -12.35 -0.23
C PHE A 66 -11.28 -13.51 0.05
N GLU A 67 -10.99 -14.34 1.04
CA GLU A 67 -11.77 -15.55 1.32
C GLU A 67 -13.24 -15.25 1.60
N GLN A 68 -13.53 -14.20 2.38
CA GLN A 68 -14.89 -13.93 2.84
C GLN A 68 -15.51 -12.66 2.25
N PHE A 69 -14.76 -11.89 1.48
CA PHE A 69 -15.25 -10.64 0.91
C PHE A 69 -14.41 -10.22 -0.29
N THR A 70 -14.90 -9.23 -1.02
CA THR A 70 -14.18 -8.59 -2.12
C THR A 70 -14.08 -7.10 -1.83
N VAL A 71 -13.05 -6.48 -2.42
CA VAL A 71 -12.80 -5.03 -2.29
C VAL A 71 -12.66 -4.45 -3.67
N ASP A 72 -13.42 -3.39 -3.96
CA ASP A 72 -13.26 -2.62 -5.18
C ASP A 72 -12.57 -1.31 -4.84
N ASP A 73 -11.49 -0.98 -5.53
CA ASP A 73 -10.80 0.28 -5.33
C ASP A 73 -10.40 0.92 -6.65
N HIS A 74 -10.11 2.22 -6.57
CA HIS A 74 -9.50 2.98 -7.64
C HIS A 74 -8.13 3.42 -7.16
N VAL A 75 -7.09 3.14 -7.95
CA VAL A 75 -5.70 3.42 -7.56
C VAL A 75 -5.08 4.42 -8.51
N ASP A 76 -4.46 5.45 -7.93
CA ASP A 76 -3.61 6.41 -8.65
C ASP A 76 -2.15 6.15 -8.29
N VAL A 77 -1.31 5.99 -9.30
CA VAL A 77 0.13 5.80 -9.14
C VAL A 77 0.82 7.07 -9.61
N LEU A 78 1.53 7.73 -8.69
CA LEU A 78 2.14 9.04 -8.90
C LEU A 78 3.66 8.88 -8.86
N ASP A 79 4.27 8.67 -10.02
CA ASP A 79 5.68 8.31 -10.13
C ASP A 79 6.63 9.36 -9.54
N GLU A 80 6.41 10.63 -9.83
CA GLU A 80 7.30 11.70 -9.34
C GLU A 80 7.26 11.86 -7.83
N GLN A 81 6.16 11.43 -7.20
CA GLN A 81 5.97 11.53 -5.76
C GLN A 81 6.25 10.22 -5.04
N TYR A 82 6.58 9.17 -5.78
CA TYR A 82 6.78 7.82 -5.20
C TYR A 82 5.60 7.42 -4.32
N THR A 83 4.39 7.71 -4.81
CA THR A 83 3.15 7.60 -4.02
C THR A 83 2.11 6.78 -4.76
N VAL A 84 1.42 5.93 -4.01
CA VAL A 84 0.24 5.19 -4.47
C VAL A 84 -0.94 5.61 -3.59
N VAL A 85 -2.05 5.98 -4.21
CA VAL A 85 -3.29 6.33 -3.50
C VAL A 85 -4.38 5.37 -3.93
N SER A 86 -4.99 4.70 -2.96
CA SER A 86 -6.11 3.78 -3.19
C SER A 86 -7.36 4.37 -2.56
N GLN A 87 -8.44 4.44 -3.34
CA GLN A 87 -9.75 4.86 -2.87
C GLN A 87 -10.65 3.63 -2.86
N VAL A 88 -10.93 3.12 -1.67
CA VAL A 88 -11.73 1.91 -1.47
C VAL A 88 -13.20 2.28 -1.49
N LYS A 89 -13.97 1.61 -2.35
CA LYS A 89 -15.40 1.86 -2.48
C LYS A 89 -16.16 1.23 -1.32
N ALA A 90 -17.22 1.92 -0.86
CA ALA A 90 -18.10 1.38 0.16
C ALA A 90 -18.76 0.09 -0.32
N SER A 91 -18.95 -0.86 0.59
CA SER A 91 -19.63 -2.11 0.33
C SER A 91 -20.52 -2.44 1.53
N GLN A 92 -21.23 -3.58 1.47
CA GLN A 92 -22.02 -4.02 2.62
C GLN A 92 -21.14 -4.44 3.81
N HIS A 93 -19.83 -4.66 3.58
CA HIS A 93 -18.92 -5.14 4.61
C HIS A 93 -18.12 -4.02 5.28
N PHE A 94 -17.91 -2.89 4.58
CA PHE A 94 -17.12 -1.78 5.14
C PHE A 94 -17.46 -0.46 4.43
N PRO A 95 -17.22 0.66 5.12
CA PRO A 95 -17.45 1.98 4.53
C PRO A 95 -16.35 2.37 3.55
N GLU A 96 -16.59 3.44 2.81
CA GLU A 96 -15.59 4.04 1.94
C GLU A 96 -14.39 4.51 2.74
N SER A 97 -13.19 4.33 2.20
CA SER A 97 -11.95 4.74 2.84
C SER A 97 -10.90 5.08 1.79
N SER A 98 -9.81 5.71 2.25
CA SER A 98 -8.67 6.03 1.41
C SER A 98 -7.39 5.54 2.08
N PHE A 99 -6.45 5.10 1.27
CA PHE A 99 -5.18 4.55 1.72
C PHE A 99 -4.08 5.11 0.83
N LEU A 100 -3.00 5.58 1.46
CA LEU A 100 -1.85 6.12 0.75
C LEU A 100 -0.59 5.43 1.24
N MET A 101 0.31 5.08 0.31
CA MET A 101 1.66 4.65 0.67
C MET A 101 2.66 5.45 -0.16
N ARG A 102 3.73 5.89 0.50
CA ARG A 102 4.75 6.75 -0.12
C ARG A 102 6.13 6.38 0.40
N ILE A 103 7.09 6.30 -0.53
CA ILE A 103 8.49 6.09 -0.18
C ILE A 103 9.10 7.43 0.25
N GLU A 104 9.79 7.44 1.38
CA GLU A 104 10.50 8.61 1.90
C GLU A 104 11.96 8.25 2.15
N GLU A 105 12.84 9.18 1.82
CA GLU A 105 14.28 9.02 2.01
C GLU A 105 14.82 10.29 2.68
N PRO A 106 14.63 10.44 4.02
CA PRO A 106 15.08 11.65 4.74
C PRO A 106 16.58 11.81 4.74
N GLU A 107 17.33 10.69 4.67
CA GLU A 107 18.77 10.69 4.53
C GLU A 107 19.16 9.65 3.48
N SER A 108 20.26 9.89 2.75
CA SER A 108 20.70 8.98 1.70
C SER A 108 20.78 7.53 2.18
N GLY A 109 20.06 6.63 1.50
CA GLY A 109 20.04 5.22 1.81
C GLY A 109 19.15 4.82 2.99
N HIS A 110 18.55 5.78 3.69
CA HIS A 110 17.60 5.51 4.77
C HIS A 110 16.19 5.59 4.23
N LEU A 111 15.63 4.44 3.84
CA LEU A 111 14.34 4.36 3.17
C LEU A 111 13.24 3.95 4.13
N PHE A 112 12.09 4.59 3.99
CA PHE A 112 10.88 4.29 4.75
C PHE A 112 9.70 4.27 3.79
N VAL A 113 8.64 3.54 4.16
CA VAL A 113 7.34 3.68 3.51
C VAL A 113 6.38 4.26 4.53
N ARG A 114 5.76 5.36 4.17
CA ARG A 114 4.70 5.99 4.97
C ARG A 114 3.37 5.46 4.52
N PHE A 115 2.54 5.08 5.49
CA PHE A 115 1.18 4.59 5.26
C PHE A 115 0.21 5.52 5.95
N ILE A 116 -0.81 5.99 5.20
CA ILE A 116 -1.84 6.89 5.73
C ILE A 116 -3.21 6.31 5.41
N TYR A 117 -4.03 6.13 6.44
CA TYR A 117 -5.40 5.63 6.32
C TYR A 117 -6.37 6.75 6.68
N GLU A 118 -7.30 7.05 5.77
CA GLU A 118 -8.31 8.07 5.96
C GLU A 118 -9.70 7.46 5.79
N GLU A 119 -10.64 7.88 6.64
CA GLU A 119 -12.01 7.41 6.60
C GLU A 119 -12.93 8.45 7.23
N GLU A 120 -14.24 8.28 7.06
CA GLU A 120 -15.20 9.12 7.77
C GLU A 120 -15.05 8.89 9.27
N ALA A 121 -15.09 9.99 10.03
CA ALA A 121 -15.04 9.90 11.49
C ALA A 121 -16.26 9.09 11.96
N ARG A 122 -16.02 8.12 12.83
CA ARG A 122 -17.07 7.28 13.37
C ARG A 122 -16.88 7.08 14.88
N ASN A 123 -18.00 6.85 15.55
CA ASN A 123 -18.00 6.58 16.99
C ASN A 123 -17.74 5.09 17.19
N GLU A 124 -16.52 4.75 17.51
CA GLU A 124 -16.07 3.37 17.65
C GLU A 124 -15.49 3.16 19.05
N ASN A 125 -15.71 1.97 19.62
CA ASN A 125 -15.08 1.59 20.88
C ASN A 125 -13.57 1.71 20.75
N PRO A 126 -12.87 2.42 21.69
CA PRO A 126 -11.42 2.59 21.61
C PRO A 126 -10.62 1.28 21.51
N LEU A 127 -11.13 0.19 22.08
CA LEU A 127 -10.48 -1.11 21.98
C LEU A 127 -10.50 -1.62 20.53
N TYR A 128 -11.63 -1.53 19.83
CA TYR A 128 -11.75 -1.95 18.44
C TYR A 128 -10.93 -1.06 17.53
N GLU A 129 -10.93 0.24 17.78
CA GLU A 129 -10.10 1.19 17.04
C GLU A 129 -8.61 0.80 17.13
N ASN A 130 -8.16 0.49 18.34
CA ASN A 130 -6.77 0.08 18.58
C ASN A 130 -6.43 -1.22 17.89
N LEU A 131 -7.34 -2.19 17.90
CA LEU A 131 -7.16 -3.47 17.21
C LEU A 131 -7.06 -3.28 15.70
N ARG A 132 -7.85 -2.36 15.14
CA ARG A 132 -7.76 -2.04 13.71
C ARG A 132 -6.40 -1.43 13.35
N LYS A 133 -5.90 -0.52 14.18
CA LYS A 133 -4.58 0.09 13.97
C LYS A 133 -3.48 -0.96 13.99
N GLN A 134 -3.54 -1.88 14.94
CA GLN A 134 -2.56 -2.98 15.03
C GLN A 134 -2.62 -3.89 13.81
N ALA A 135 -3.82 -4.17 13.30
CA ALA A 135 -4.01 -4.99 12.11
C ALA A 135 -3.42 -4.30 10.88
N TYR A 136 -3.62 -2.99 10.72
CA TYR A 136 -3.01 -2.23 9.63
C TYR A 136 -1.49 -2.23 9.72
N GLN A 137 -0.95 -2.04 10.93
CA GLN A 137 0.50 -2.05 11.15
C GLN A 137 1.11 -3.39 10.73
N ALA A 138 0.50 -4.50 11.15
CA ALA A 138 0.98 -5.84 10.82
C ALA A 138 0.90 -6.10 9.31
N LYS A 139 -0.19 -5.69 8.67
CA LYS A 139 -0.38 -5.84 7.23
C LYS A 139 0.67 -5.05 6.45
N ASP A 140 0.92 -3.81 6.84
CA ASP A 140 1.88 -2.95 6.15
C ASP A 140 3.30 -3.43 6.31
N GLN A 141 3.65 -3.93 7.49
CA GLN A 141 4.95 -4.53 7.74
C GLN A 141 5.17 -5.74 6.86
N GLN A 142 4.16 -6.59 6.73
CA GLN A 142 4.20 -7.77 5.89
C GLN A 142 4.33 -7.38 4.40
N LEU A 143 3.63 -6.32 3.96
CA LEU A 143 3.75 -5.82 2.58
C LEU A 143 5.19 -5.37 2.30
N VAL A 144 5.80 -4.60 3.20
CA VAL A 144 7.18 -4.13 3.02
C VAL A 144 8.14 -5.31 2.95
N GLU A 145 7.96 -6.33 3.79
CA GLU A 145 8.77 -7.54 3.75
C GLU A 145 8.67 -8.24 2.39
N GLN A 146 7.47 -8.28 1.81
CA GLN A 146 7.26 -8.88 0.49
C GLN A 146 7.88 -8.04 -0.63
N LEU A 147 7.78 -6.71 -0.54
CA LEU A 147 8.46 -5.83 -1.51
C LEU A 147 9.96 -6.08 -1.50
N LEU A 148 10.56 -6.18 -0.32
CA LEU A 148 11.99 -6.46 -0.17
C LEU A 148 12.35 -7.85 -0.69
N ALA A 149 11.53 -8.85 -0.40
CA ALA A 149 11.78 -10.22 -0.86
C ALA A 149 11.82 -10.29 -2.39
N GLN A 150 10.86 -9.63 -3.06
CA GLN A 150 10.82 -9.59 -4.51
C GLN A 150 12.01 -8.82 -5.10
N LEU A 151 12.36 -7.70 -4.47
CA LEU A 151 13.49 -6.88 -4.90
C LEU A 151 14.81 -7.66 -4.80
N ILE A 152 15.05 -8.33 -3.68
CA ILE A 152 16.25 -9.14 -3.47
C ILE A 152 16.32 -10.29 -4.47
N LYS A 153 15.20 -10.95 -4.72
CA LYS A 153 15.11 -12.04 -5.71
C LYS A 153 15.52 -11.57 -7.09
N LYS A 154 15.09 -10.37 -7.50
CA LYS A 154 15.46 -9.81 -8.81
C LYS A 154 16.93 -9.42 -8.89
N GLN A 155 17.52 -8.97 -7.79
CA GLN A 155 18.95 -8.61 -7.75
C GLN A 155 19.86 -9.84 -7.91
N HIS A 156 19.37 -11.02 -7.55
CA HIS A 156 20.14 -12.27 -7.63
C HIS A 156 19.85 -13.10 -8.89
N ASN A 157 18.99 -12.58 -9.74
CA ASN A 157 18.72 -13.18 -11.05
C ASN A 157 19.50 -12.43 -12.14
#